data_61b1a69c81238d6ff53e90efda6eac04
#
_entry.id   61b1a69c81238d6ff53e90efda6eac04
#
_cell.length_a   1.000
_cell.length_b   1.000
_cell.length_c   1.000
_cell.angle_alpha   90.00
_cell.angle_beta   90.00
_cell.angle_gamma   90.00
#
_symmetry.space_group_name_H-M   'P 1'
#
loop_
_entity.id
_entity.type
_entity.pdbx_description
1 polymer ?
#
loop_
_entity_poly.entity_id
_entity_poly.type
_entity_poly.pdbx_seq_one_letter_code
_entity_poly.pdbx_strand_id
1 'polypeptide(L)'
;MIHPICFPMHRSRVISFYEKTDLRVPAKLFAHPVIKPDVSNIPYPLPSALETYHCAALGEDGVVWLGSSTTGLTRYAPNEPRKADVIQYFSAERDLVDNHVRALLADGHNVWVETENGVSFIEMRLMSMEEKAAMLTKETLIGIDRHGMISHRALMRDNDITSRVPYGHCDNDGGFTAEFAIGEMMRYDVMAREKGPDSPEAQDAKRVALRAFEAALLLMYISGRGDGFVARSYITTSEILPDDGLFYRKEGDYAVCVETRASKRKNMVGKKIDASTPVPDRLAELYRSEGFSDSDIIYKGDTSSDEITAHFAAMYFAHKILGPDDPELDDLIQRATRSTMQHIVEHGFELW
;
A
#
# COMPACT_ATOMS: atom_id res chain seq x y z
N MET A 1 -9.51 -24.96 21.70
CA MET A 1 -9.46 -23.53 21.32
C MET A 1 -8.10 -23.29 20.69
N ILE A 2 -8.06 -22.90 19.44
CA ILE A 2 -6.82 -22.44 18.80
C ILE A 2 -6.58 -21.03 19.34
N HIS A 3 -5.50 -20.84 20.11
CA HIS A 3 -5.13 -19.51 20.56
C HIS A 3 -4.83 -18.65 19.32
N PRO A 4 -5.37 -17.43 19.22
CA PRO A 4 -5.06 -16.56 18.10
C PRO A 4 -3.56 -16.31 18.03
N ILE A 5 -2.99 -16.42 16.83
CA ILE A 5 -1.59 -16.07 16.60
C ILE A 5 -1.47 -14.56 16.79
N CYS A 6 -0.65 -14.13 17.74
CA CYS A 6 -0.38 -12.72 17.99
C CYS A 6 0.99 -12.33 17.41
N PHE A 7 1.10 -11.11 16.95
CA PHE A 7 2.30 -10.55 16.34
C PHE A 7 2.78 -9.35 17.14
N PRO A 8 4.09 -9.19 17.37
CA PRO A 8 4.63 -7.98 17.94
C PRO A 8 4.52 -6.85 16.91
N MET A 9 3.56 -5.98 17.13
CA MET A 9 3.36 -4.75 16.37
C MET A 9 3.81 -3.56 17.21
N HIS A 10 4.01 -2.42 16.56
CA HIS A 10 4.38 -1.20 17.25
C HIS A 10 3.51 -0.02 16.82
N ARG A 11 3.48 0.98 17.66
CA ARG A 11 2.97 2.31 17.39
C ARG A 11 4.02 3.31 17.80
N SER A 12 4.41 4.16 16.88
CA SER A 12 5.37 5.22 17.14
C SER A 12 4.66 6.52 17.49
N ARG A 13 5.21 7.25 18.46
CA ARG A 13 4.89 8.65 18.74
C ARG A 13 6.16 9.42 18.62
N VAL A 14 6.21 10.35 17.69
CA VAL A 14 7.39 11.19 17.43
C VAL A 14 7.18 12.59 17.96
N ILE A 15 8.24 13.17 18.51
CA ILE A 15 8.28 14.50 19.09
C ILE A 15 9.53 15.18 18.56
N SER A 16 9.36 16.09 17.62
CA SER A 16 10.45 16.98 17.23
C SER A 16 10.78 17.96 18.37
N PHE A 17 12.06 18.27 18.59
CA PHE A 17 12.46 19.30 19.56
C PHE A 17 11.91 20.69 19.25
N TYR A 18 11.44 20.89 18.01
CA TYR A 18 10.84 22.13 17.53
C TYR A 18 9.33 22.23 17.72
N GLU A 19 8.68 21.15 18.16
CA GLU A 19 7.23 21.07 18.33
C GLU A 19 6.83 21.04 19.80
N LYS A 20 5.69 21.68 20.13
CA LYS A 20 5.09 21.53 21.44
C LYS A 20 4.31 20.23 21.52
N THR A 21 4.55 19.46 22.58
CA THR A 21 3.88 18.17 22.79
C THR A 21 3.42 18.01 24.24
N ASP A 22 2.35 17.21 24.43
CA ASP A 22 1.88 16.78 25.74
C ASP A 22 2.60 15.54 26.27
N LEU A 23 3.41 14.89 25.43
CA LEU A 23 4.16 13.71 25.81
C LEU A 23 5.34 14.08 26.72
N ARG A 24 5.33 13.54 27.95
CA ARG A 24 6.41 13.78 28.91
C ARG A 24 7.57 12.82 28.68
N VAL A 25 8.63 13.32 28.08
CA VAL A 25 9.86 12.57 27.89
C VAL A 25 10.54 12.35 29.25
N PRO A 26 10.93 11.10 29.59
CA PRO A 26 11.65 10.84 30.83
C PRO A 26 13.01 11.54 30.87
N ALA A 27 13.28 12.34 31.90
CA ALA A 27 14.57 13.01 32.06
C ALA A 27 15.77 12.04 32.06
N LYS A 28 15.54 10.78 32.47
CA LYS A 28 16.52 9.69 32.44
C LYS A 28 17.02 9.35 31.04
N LEU A 29 16.23 9.62 29.98
CA LEU A 29 16.67 9.38 28.60
C LEU A 29 17.95 10.16 28.29
N PHE A 30 18.00 11.43 28.65
CA PHE A 30 19.11 12.32 28.39
C PHE A 30 20.33 12.15 29.34
N ALA A 31 20.10 11.42 30.44
CA ALA A 31 21.15 11.14 31.44
C ALA A 31 21.61 9.67 31.41
N HIS A 32 21.02 8.84 30.55
CA HIS A 32 21.33 7.42 30.51
C HIS A 32 22.71 7.17 29.92
N PRO A 33 23.55 6.35 30.55
CA PRO A 33 24.87 6.03 30.01
C PRO A 33 24.69 5.31 28.67
N VAL A 34 25.38 5.80 27.65
CA VAL A 34 25.41 5.16 26.35
C VAL A 34 26.19 3.85 26.45
N ILE A 35 25.50 2.72 26.30
CA ILE A 35 26.10 1.39 26.27
C ILE A 35 26.38 1.03 24.83
N LYS A 36 27.64 0.88 24.45
CA LYS A 36 28.02 0.41 23.13
C LYS A 36 27.71 -1.09 23.02
N PRO A 37 26.84 -1.52 22.10
CA PRO A 37 26.49 -2.93 21.97
C PRO A 37 27.60 -3.73 21.29
N ASP A 38 27.71 -5.01 21.67
CA ASP A 38 28.37 -6.00 20.83
C ASP A 38 27.33 -6.64 19.90
N VAL A 39 27.34 -6.23 18.65
CA VAL A 39 26.40 -6.71 17.61
C VAL A 39 26.99 -7.82 16.76
N SER A 40 28.22 -8.24 17.01
CA SER A 40 28.93 -9.26 16.20
C SER A 40 28.28 -10.64 16.24
N ASN A 41 27.56 -10.94 17.31
CA ASN A 41 26.91 -12.23 17.54
C ASN A 41 25.42 -12.27 17.14
N ILE A 42 24.89 -11.21 16.52
CA ILE A 42 23.50 -11.22 16.04
C ILE A 42 23.43 -11.98 14.73
N PRO A 43 22.71 -13.12 14.66
CA PRO A 43 22.71 -14.03 13.51
C PRO A 43 21.75 -13.54 12.38
N TYR A 44 21.42 -12.27 12.35
CA TYR A 44 20.51 -11.65 11.39
C TYR A 44 21.20 -10.48 10.66
N PRO A 45 20.86 -10.21 9.41
CA PRO A 45 21.39 -9.06 8.70
C PRO A 45 20.99 -7.77 9.41
N LEU A 46 21.95 -6.90 9.64
CA LEU A 46 21.73 -5.56 10.16
C LEU A 46 21.74 -4.57 8.98
N PRO A 47 20.90 -3.52 9.02
CA PRO A 47 20.74 -2.59 7.90
C PRO A 47 21.92 -1.65 7.70
N SER A 48 22.91 -1.68 8.62
CA SER A 48 24.06 -0.80 8.62
C SER A 48 25.33 -1.55 9.02
N ALA A 49 26.48 -0.92 8.76
CA ALA A 49 27.76 -1.42 9.22
C ALA A 49 27.79 -1.51 10.76
N LEU A 50 28.46 -2.53 11.30
CA LEU A 50 28.44 -2.83 12.74
C LEU A 50 28.98 -1.69 13.61
N GLU A 51 29.94 -0.93 13.09
CA GLU A 51 30.53 0.23 13.76
C GLU A 51 29.58 1.41 13.96
N THR A 52 28.50 1.47 13.21
CA THR A 52 27.48 2.54 13.35
C THR A 52 26.56 2.33 14.55
N TYR A 53 26.50 1.11 15.11
CA TYR A 53 25.76 0.82 16.33
C TYR A 53 26.57 1.27 17.55
N HIS A 54 26.08 2.25 18.26
CA HIS A 54 26.83 2.91 19.34
C HIS A 54 26.04 3.03 20.64
N CYS A 55 24.75 2.74 20.65
CA CYS A 55 23.95 2.69 21.88
C CYS A 55 23.01 1.49 21.89
N ALA A 56 22.71 1.00 23.07
CA ALA A 56 21.77 -0.08 23.29
C ALA A 56 20.99 0.11 24.59
N ALA A 57 19.79 -0.49 24.62
CA ALA A 57 19.03 -0.65 25.85
C ALA A 57 18.51 -2.11 25.93
N LEU A 58 18.50 -2.67 27.13
CA LEU A 58 17.94 -3.99 27.41
C LEU A 58 16.49 -3.81 27.88
N GLY A 59 15.57 -4.35 27.11
CA GLY A 59 14.15 -4.43 27.45
C GLY A 59 13.83 -5.69 28.25
N GLU A 60 12.56 -5.89 28.52
CA GLU A 60 12.06 -7.12 29.14
C GLU A 60 12.23 -8.32 28.20
N ASP A 61 12.18 -9.52 28.74
CA ASP A 61 12.28 -10.79 28.01
C ASP A 61 13.55 -10.99 27.17
N GLY A 62 14.63 -10.28 27.50
CA GLY A 62 15.90 -10.35 26.79
C GLY A 62 15.91 -9.62 25.44
N VAL A 63 14.95 -8.77 25.20
CA VAL A 63 14.90 -7.90 24.00
C VAL A 63 16.02 -6.87 24.08
N VAL A 64 16.78 -6.74 23.00
CA VAL A 64 17.86 -5.75 22.88
C VAL A 64 17.46 -4.72 21.84
N TRP A 65 17.47 -3.46 22.25
CA TRP A 65 17.30 -2.31 21.36
C TRP A 65 18.67 -1.75 20.98
N LEU A 66 18.90 -1.55 19.70
CA LEU A 66 20.17 -1.15 19.12
C LEU A 66 20.00 0.14 18.35
N GLY A 67 20.71 1.20 18.74
CA GLY A 67 20.69 2.48 18.05
C GLY A 67 21.89 2.64 17.12
N SER A 68 21.61 2.99 15.87
CA SER A 68 22.60 3.32 14.85
C SER A 68 22.70 4.84 14.64
N SER A 69 23.88 5.31 14.25
CA SER A 69 24.07 6.70 13.82
C SER A 69 23.57 7.00 12.41
N THR A 70 23.12 6.01 11.66
CA THR A 70 22.80 6.17 10.23
C THR A 70 21.48 5.54 9.79
N THR A 71 21.05 4.43 10.43
CA THR A 71 19.92 3.61 9.95
C THR A 71 18.78 3.49 10.96
N GLY A 72 18.81 4.31 12.02
CA GLY A 72 17.75 4.32 13.03
C GLY A 72 17.91 3.25 14.08
N LEU A 73 16.82 2.55 14.42
CA LEU A 73 16.72 1.64 15.55
C LEU A 73 16.45 0.20 15.06
N THR A 74 17.11 -0.75 15.71
CA THR A 74 16.84 -2.19 15.53
C THR A 74 16.38 -2.80 16.85
N ARG A 75 15.28 -3.55 16.83
CA ARG A 75 14.86 -4.43 17.94
C ARG A 75 15.29 -5.85 17.62
N TYR A 76 16.05 -6.46 18.53
CA TYR A 76 16.43 -7.86 18.47
C TYR A 76 15.82 -8.60 19.67
N ALA A 77 14.95 -9.56 19.38
CA ALA A 77 14.17 -10.32 20.35
C ALA A 77 14.41 -11.83 20.16
N PRO A 78 15.51 -12.39 20.69
CA PRO A 78 15.94 -13.77 20.42
C PRO A 78 14.93 -14.84 20.87
N ASN A 79 14.06 -14.51 21.81
CA ASN A 79 13.06 -15.43 22.37
C ASN A 79 11.70 -15.38 21.64
N GLU A 80 11.57 -14.60 20.58
CA GLU A 80 10.32 -14.57 19.80
C GLU A 80 10.07 -15.92 19.12
N PRO A 81 8.86 -16.47 19.24
CA PRO A 81 8.55 -17.80 18.72
C PRO A 81 8.57 -17.87 17.18
N ARG A 82 8.34 -16.75 16.52
CA ARG A 82 8.37 -16.65 15.05
C ARG A 82 9.66 -16.00 14.58
N LYS A 83 10.38 -16.69 13.68
CA LYS A 83 11.64 -16.17 13.11
C LYS A 83 11.51 -14.80 12.46
N ALA A 84 10.37 -14.51 11.83
CA ALA A 84 10.10 -13.23 11.19
C ALA A 84 9.99 -12.05 12.18
N ASP A 85 9.72 -12.32 13.45
CA ASP A 85 9.51 -11.29 14.47
C ASP A 85 10.74 -11.11 15.39
N VAL A 86 11.77 -11.96 15.20
CA VAL A 86 13.00 -11.88 16.01
C VAL A 86 13.74 -10.58 15.81
N ILE A 87 13.69 -10.00 14.61
CA ILE A 87 14.32 -8.73 14.31
C ILE A 87 13.34 -7.77 13.65
N GLN A 88 13.33 -6.51 14.11
CA GLN A 88 12.49 -5.43 13.56
C GLN A 88 13.33 -4.16 13.41
N TYR A 89 13.02 -3.38 12.36
CA TYR A 89 13.74 -2.16 12.02
C TYR A 89 12.79 -0.97 12.04
N PHE A 90 13.27 0.16 12.55
CA PHE A 90 12.53 1.41 12.71
C PHE A 90 13.36 2.55 12.12
N SER A 91 12.74 3.35 11.27
CA SER A 91 13.43 4.42 10.54
C SER A 91 12.67 5.75 10.61
N ALA A 92 13.36 6.81 10.21
CA ALA A 92 12.81 8.17 10.18
C ALA A 92 11.58 8.31 9.28
N GLU A 93 11.47 7.48 8.23
CA GLU A 93 10.34 7.57 7.32
C GLU A 93 9.00 7.21 7.98
N ARG A 94 9.02 6.38 9.02
CA ARG A 94 7.81 5.84 9.65
C ARG A 94 7.76 6.00 11.16
N ASP A 95 8.87 5.83 11.84
CA ASP A 95 8.89 5.50 13.27
C ASP A 95 9.68 6.46 14.12
N LEU A 96 10.68 7.11 13.56
CA LEU A 96 11.62 7.97 14.26
C LEU A 96 11.56 9.41 13.72
N VAL A 97 12.05 10.37 14.52
CA VAL A 97 12.21 11.75 14.05
C VAL A 97 13.32 11.84 13.01
N ASP A 98 14.43 11.14 13.24
CA ASP A 98 15.53 10.96 12.29
C ASP A 98 16.28 9.66 12.56
N ASN A 99 17.18 9.27 11.64
CA ASN A 99 17.92 8.01 11.72
C ASN A 99 19.17 8.07 12.60
N HIS A 100 19.55 9.24 13.12
CA HIS A 100 20.70 9.38 13.99
C HIS A 100 20.27 9.20 15.46
N VAL A 101 20.21 7.94 15.91
CA VAL A 101 19.88 7.62 17.30
C VAL A 101 21.03 8.01 18.22
N ARG A 102 20.76 8.73 19.29
CA ARG A 102 21.76 9.21 20.28
C ARG A 102 21.74 8.41 21.58
N ALA A 103 20.55 8.14 22.09
CA ALA A 103 20.36 7.38 23.31
C ALA A 103 19.07 6.58 23.29
N LEU A 104 19.03 5.54 24.12
CA LEU A 104 17.90 4.64 24.29
C LEU A 104 17.57 4.46 25.76
N LEU A 105 16.28 4.42 26.09
CA LEU A 105 15.80 4.07 27.41
C LEU A 105 14.66 3.05 27.27
N ALA A 106 14.89 1.80 27.69
CA ALA A 106 13.84 0.79 27.72
C ALA A 106 12.80 1.11 28.82
N ASP A 107 11.54 0.89 28.51
CA ASP A 107 10.40 1.07 29.39
C ASP A 107 9.45 -0.15 29.24
N GLY A 108 9.78 -1.19 30.00
CA GLY A 108 9.14 -2.50 29.81
C GLY A 108 9.44 -3.08 28.43
N HIS A 109 8.38 -3.37 27.67
CA HIS A 109 8.48 -3.81 26.28
C HIS A 109 8.70 -2.68 25.29
N ASN A 110 8.58 -1.43 25.73
CA ASN A 110 8.67 -0.21 24.93
C ASN A 110 10.06 0.39 24.98
N VAL A 111 10.32 1.39 24.13
CA VAL A 111 11.58 2.12 24.16
C VAL A 111 11.40 3.59 23.84
N TRP A 112 12.06 4.44 24.59
CA TRP A 112 12.29 5.81 24.27
C TRP A 112 13.59 5.94 23.47
N VAL A 113 13.53 6.69 22.38
CA VAL A 113 14.63 6.87 21.44
C VAL A 113 14.92 8.34 21.31
N GLU A 114 16.10 8.78 21.77
CA GLU A 114 16.62 10.11 21.48
C GLU A 114 17.34 10.08 20.13
N THR A 115 16.96 10.97 19.25
CA THR A 115 17.63 11.21 17.97
C THR A 115 18.24 12.59 17.93
N GLU A 116 18.88 12.97 16.84
CA GLU A 116 19.48 14.29 16.71
C GLU A 116 18.43 15.41 16.80
N ASN A 117 17.26 15.23 16.20
CA ASN A 117 16.25 16.28 16.04
C ASN A 117 15.01 16.10 16.93
N GLY A 118 14.96 15.07 17.76
CA GLY A 118 13.81 14.83 18.60
C GLY A 118 13.85 13.52 19.37
N VAL A 119 12.68 13.15 19.87
CA VAL A 119 12.47 11.91 20.63
C VAL A 119 11.32 11.13 20.01
N SER A 120 11.49 9.82 19.90
CA SER A 120 10.42 8.88 19.52
C SER A 120 10.14 7.94 20.68
N PHE A 121 8.88 7.58 20.87
CA PHE A 121 8.45 6.54 21.77
C PHE A 121 7.87 5.38 20.95
N ILE A 122 8.51 4.22 20.97
CA ILE A 122 8.06 3.02 20.32
C ILE A 122 7.29 2.18 21.33
N GLU A 123 5.98 2.14 21.17
CA GLU A 123 5.06 1.35 21.99
C GLU A 123 4.83 0.00 21.33
N MET A 124 5.32 -1.08 21.95
CA MET A 124 5.14 -2.43 21.47
C MET A 124 3.84 -3.02 22.00
N ARG A 125 3.11 -3.74 21.14
CA ARG A 125 1.93 -4.49 21.55
C ARG A 125 1.78 -5.77 20.73
N LEU A 126 1.18 -6.77 21.32
CA LEU A 126 0.77 -7.97 20.60
C LEU A 126 -0.57 -7.69 19.91
N MET A 127 -0.67 -8.03 18.64
CA MET A 127 -1.90 -7.95 17.86
C MET A 127 -2.25 -9.31 17.29
N SER A 128 -3.52 -9.65 17.26
CA SER A 128 -4.03 -10.75 16.45
C SER A 128 -3.90 -10.43 14.95
N MET A 129 -4.01 -11.45 14.09
CA MET A 129 -4.01 -11.24 12.65
C MET A 129 -5.20 -10.37 12.21
N GLU A 130 -6.36 -10.55 12.84
CA GLU A 130 -7.55 -9.73 12.58
C GLU A 130 -7.30 -8.25 12.88
N GLU A 131 -6.78 -7.94 14.07
CA GLU A 131 -6.46 -6.55 14.46
C GLU A 131 -5.41 -5.94 13.52
N LYS A 132 -4.37 -6.71 13.17
CA LYS A 132 -3.33 -6.27 12.25
C LYS A 132 -3.89 -5.98 10.85
N ALA A 133 -4.72 -6.87 10.32
CA ALA A 133 -5.35 -6.66 9.02
C ALA A 133 -6.23 -5.41 9.01
N ALA A 134 -7.10 -5.25 10.02
CA ALA A 134 -7.95 -4.08 10.14
C ALA A 134 -7.16 -2.76 10.25
N MET A 135 -6.05 -2.76 10.99
CA MET A 135 -5.16 -1.61 11.11
C MET A 135 -4.53 -1.26 9.76
N LEU A 136 -3.95 -2.24 9.06
CA LEU A 136 -3.29 -2.01 7.77
C LEU A 136 -4.28 -1.57 6.69
N THR A 137 -5.47 -2.19 6.63
CA THR A 137 -6.55 -1.75 5.73
C THR A 137 -6.91 -0.29 5.97
N LYS A 138 -7.11 0.10 7.23
CA LYS A 138 -7.44 1.49 7.59
C LYS A 138 -6.33 2.47 7.16
N GLU A 139 -5.07 2.15 7.42
CA GLU A 139 -3.92 2.99 7.03
C GLU A 139 -3.81 3.11 5.51
N THR A 140 -4.03 2.01 4.78
CA THR A 140 -4.05 1.98 3.32
C THR A 140 -5.12 2.91 2.76
N LEU A 141 -6.36 2.78 3.24
CA LEU A 141 -7.48 3.61 2.77
C LEU A 141 -7.29 5.10 3.08
N ILE A 142 -6.69 5.45 4.22
CA ILE A 142 -6.40 6.85 4.56
C ILE A 142 -5.24 7.40 3.72
N GLY A 143 -4.18 6.60 3.54
CA GLY A 143 -2.90 7.09 3.03
C GLY A 143 -2.77 7.04 1.52
N ILE A 144 -3.27 6.01 0.87
CA ILE A 144 -2.93 5.70 -0.53
C ILE A 144 -4.10 5.32 -1.43
N ASP A 145 -5.34 5.26 -0.89
CA ASP A 145 -6.53 5.10 -1.74
C ASP A 145 -6.71 6.32 -2.64
N ARG A 146 -6.99 6.06 -3.92
CA ARG A 146 -7.27 7.06 -4.93
C ARG A 146 -8.33 6.52 -5.90
N HIS A 147 -9.55 6.99 -5.80
CA HIS A 147 -10.68 6.51 -6.59
C HIS A 147 -10.90 4.98 -6.51
N GLY A 148 -10.54 4.36 -5.38
CA GLY A 148 -10.56 2.90 -5.19
C GLY A 148 -9.25 2.21 -5.56
N MET A 149 -8.36 2.85 -6.31
CA MET A 149 -7.03 2.32 -6.60
C MET A 149 -6.06 2.56 -5.45
N ILE A 150 -5.16 1.62 -5.27
CA ILE A 150 -4.05 1.71 -4.31
C ILE A 150 -2.81 2.20 -5.07
N SER A 151 -2.40 3.43 -4.77
CA SER A 151 -1.33 4.11 -5.48
C SER A 151 -0.09 4.24 -4.61
N HIS A 152 1.09 4.00 -5.20
CA HIS A 152 2.34 4.28 -4.52
C HIS A 152 2.53 5.79 -4.31
N ARG A 153 2.70 6.21 -3.06
CA ARG A 153 2.91 7.62 -2.70
C ARG A 153 3.92 7.75 -1.56
N ALA A 154 4.90 8.62 -1.73
CA ALA A 154 5.78 9.01 -0.65
C ALA A 154 5.07 9.92 0.36
N LEU A 155 5.55 9.95 1.59
CA LEU A 155 5.14 10.93 2.59
C LEU A 155 5.78 12.29 2.27
N MET A 156 5.03 13.37 2.43
CA MET A 156 5.59 14.73 2.42
C MET A 156 6.21 15.10 3.77
N ARG A 157 5.69 14.51 4.83
CA ARG A 157 6.21 14.66 6.20
C ARG A 157 6.38 13.26 6.78
N ASP A 158 7.53 12.99 7.32
CA ASP A 158 7.80 11.73 8.00
C ASP A 158 6.76 11.47 9.10
N ASN A 159 6.40 10.22 9.29
CA ASN A 159 5.42 9.75 10.28
C ASN A 159 3.97 10.27 10.12
N ASP A 160 3.65 10.98 9.06
CA ASP A 160 2.29 11.46 8.79
C ASP A 160 1.69 10.77 7.56
N ILE A 161 0.96 9.68 7.77
CA ILE A 161 0.31 8.89 6.70
C ILE A 161 -0.74 9.69 5.91
N THR A 162 -1.17 10.84 6.40
CA THR A 162 -2.11 11.73 5.71
C THR A 162 -1.40 12.73 4.80
N SER A 163 -0.08 12.92 4.99
CA SER A 163 0.74 13.85 4.22
C SER A 163 1.35 13.12 3.01
N ARG A 164 0.61 13.02 1.91
CA ARG A 164 1.07 12.36 0.69
C ARG A 164 1.46 13.37 -0.37
N VAL A 165 2.54 13.09 -1.09
CA VAL A 165 2.88 13.86 -2.29
C VAL A 165 1.72 13.76 -3.29
N PRO A 166 1.47 14.80 -4.09
CA PRO A 166 0.53 14.70 -5.19
C PRO A 166 0.85 13.50 -6.07
N TYR A 167 -0.20 12.89 -6.63
CA TYR A 167 -0.04 11.77 -7.53
C TYR A 167 0.82 12.16 -8.74
N GLY A 168 1.84 11.41 -9.02
CA GLY A 168 2.79 11.74 -10.08
C GLY A 168 3.43 10.53 -10.77
N HIS A 169 3.12 9.31 -10.29
CA HIS A 169 3.64 8.07 -10.84
C HIS A 169 2.59 6.97 -10.72
N CYS A 170 2.38 6.18 -11.76
CA CYS A 170 1.27 5.25 -11.87
C CYS A 170 1.64 3.90 -12.51
N ASP A 171 2.91 3.50 -12.41
CA ASP A 171 3.37 2.30 -13.12
C ASP A 171 2.89 0.98 -12.53
N ASN A 172 2.48 0.97 -11.25
CA ASN A 172 2.08 -0.25 -10.56
C ASN A 172 0.70 -0.14 -9.87
N ASP A 173 -0.07 0.90 -10.16
CA ASP A 173 -1.36 1.12 -9.48
C ASP A 173 -2.33 -0.06 -9.70
N GLY A 174 -2.39 -0.59 -10.92
CA GLY A 174 -3.26 -1.72 -11.25
C GLY A 174 -2.88 -2.98 -10.45
N GLY A 175 -1.59 -3.32 -10.43
CA GLY A 175 -1.06 -4.47 -9.69
C GLY A 175 -1.28 -4.34 -8.19
N PHE A 176 -0.92 -3.21 -7.58
CA PHE A 176 -1.12 -2.96 -6.15
C PHE A 176 -2.60 -3.01 -5.76
N THR A 177 -3.48 -2.46 -6.61
CA THR A 177 -4.93 -2.51 -6.38
C THR A 177 -5.46 -3.94 -6.42
N ALA A 178 -5.04 -4.72 -7.41
CA ALA A 178 -5.41 -6.13 -7.54
C ALA A 178 -4.94 -6.97 -6.35
N GLU A 179 -3.70 -6.80 -5.91
CA GLU A 179 -3.14 -7.50 -4.74
C GLU A 179 -3.85 -7.11 -3.44
N PHE A 180 -4.13 -5.82 -3.25
CA PHE A 180 -4.90 -5.35 -2.10
C PHE A 180 -6.32 -5.92 -2.10
N ALA A 181 -6.99 -5.94 -3.26
CA ALA A 181 -8.31 -6.53 -3.41
C ALA A 181 -8.33 -8.02 -3.05
N ILE A 182 -7.29 -8.79 -3.45
CA ILE A 182 -7.15 -10.20 -3.05
C ILE A 182 -7.06 -10.31 -1.52
N GLY A 183 -6.24 -9.49 -0.88
CA GLY A 183 -6.11 -9.48 0.58
C GLY A 183 -7.44 -9.21 1.28
N GLU A 184 -8.21 -8.23 0.81
CA GLU A 184 -9.51 -7.88 1.38
C GLU A 184 -10.60 -8.93 1.09
N MET A 185 -10.59 -9.57 -0.08
CA MET A 185 -11.47 -10.72 -0.35
C MET A 185 -11.19 -11.88 0.59
N MET A 186 -9.92 -12.20 0.86
CA MET A 186 -9.54 -13.21 1.84
C MET A 186 -9.97 -12.82 3.25
N ARG A 187 -9.84 -11.53 3.63
CA ARG A 187 -10.34 -11.02 4.91
C ARG A 187 -11.85 -11.21 5.02
N TYR A 188 -12.60 -10.86 3.97
CA TYR A 188 -14.04 -11.08 3.92
C TYR A 188 -14.41 -12.56 4.09
N ASP A 189 -13.79 -13.46 3.33
CA ASP A 189 -14.07 -14.90 3.41
C ASP A 189 -13.83 -15.45 4.82
N VAL A 190 -12.75 -15.04 5.48
CA VAL A 190 -12.47 -15.44 6.87
C VAL A 190 -13.52 -14.87 7.82
N MET A 191 -13.82 -13.58 7.75
CA MET A 191 -14.82 -12.94 8.63
C MET A 191 -16.21 -13.55 8.44
N ALA A 192 -16.61 -13.80 7.20
CA ALA A 192 -17.89 -14.43 6.90
C ALA A 192 -18.01 -15.84 7.47
N ARG A 193 -16.96 -16.62 7.41
CA ARG A 193 -16.93 -17.98 7.99
C ARG A 193 -16.88 -17.97 9.52
N GLU A 194 -16.16 -17.06 10.13
CA GLU A 194 -15.95 -17.07 11.60
C GLU A 194 -17.05 -16.31 12.35
N LYS A 195 -17.58 -15.22 11.79
CA LYS A 195 -18.54 -14.34 12.46
C LYS A 195 -19.91 -14.30 11.81
N GLY A 196 -20.03 -14.91 10.64
CA GLY A 196 -21.22 -14.86 9.79
C GLY A 196 -21.13 -13.75 8.73
N PRO A 197 -21.73 -14.00 7.53
CA PRO A 197 -21.65 -13.07 6.41
C PRO A 197 -22.29 -11.70 6.68
N ASP A 198 -23.30 -11.66 7.57
CA ASP A 198 -24.01 -10.43 7.94
C ASP A 198 -23.37 -9.69 9.13
N SER A 199 -22.27 -10.16 9.67
CA SER A 199 -21.57 -9.47 10.77
C SER A 199 -20.99 -8.13 10.28
N PRO A 200 -20.90 -7.11 11.16
CA PRO A 200 -20.34 -5.81 10.80
C PRO A 200 -18.92 -5.92 10.21
N GLU A 201 -18.11 -6.81 10.75
CA GLU A 201 -16.73 -7.04 10.30
C GLU A 201 -16.67 -7.67 8.90
N ALA A 202 -17.55 -8.65 8.62
CA ALA A 202 -17.65 -9.27 7.31
C ALA A 202 -18.16 -8.26 6.26
N GLN A 203 -19.20 -7.49 6.60
CA GLN A 203 -19.74 -6.47 5.71
C GLN A 203 -18.75 -5.33 5.43
N ASP A 204 -17.97 -4.90 6.43
CA ASP A 204 -16.90 -3.92 6.21
C ASP A 204 -15.82 -4.48 5.27
N ALA A 205 -15.36 -5.71 5.50
CA ALA A 205 -14.39 -6.37 4.63
C ALA A 205 -14.92 -6.54 3.20
N LYS A 206 -16.21 -6.95 3.04
CA LYS A 206 -16.85 -7.08 1.73
C LYS A 206 -16.89 -5.75 0.98
N ARG A 207 -17.27 -4.68 1.67
CA ARG A 207 -17.33 -3.33 1.09
C ARG A 207 -15.96 -2.87 0.58
N VAL A 208 -14.90 -3.08 1.36
CA VAL A 208 -13.54 -2.72 0.96
C VAL A 208 -13.05 -3.59 -0.20
N ALA A 209 -13.30 -4.90 -0.13
CA ALA A 209 -12.95 -5.85 -1.19
C ALA A 209 -13.63 -5.50 -2.52
N LEU A 210 -14.93 -5.22 -2.50
CA LEU A 210 -15.68 -4.82 -3.70
C LEU A 210 -15.10 -3.54 -4.30
N ARG A 211 -14.94 -2.48 -3.50
CA ARG A 211 -14.41 -1.20 -3.99
C ARG A 211 -13.03 -1.36 -4.65
N ALA A 212 -12.10 -2.05 -4.01
CA ALA A 212 -10.76 -2.26 -4.54
C ALA A 212 -10.78 -3.17 -5.79
N PHE A 213 -11.58 -4.23 -5.77
CA PHE A 213 -11.69 -5.13 -6.91
C PHE A 213 -12.35 -4.45 -8.12
N GLU A 214 -13.43 -3.70 -7.91
CA GLU A 214 -14.08 -2.92 -8.98
C GLU A 214 -13.14 -1.87 -9.58
N ALA A 215 -12.26 -1.26 -8.77
CA ALA A 215 -11.23 -0.34 -9.28
C ALA A 215 -10.17 -1.08 -10.14
N ALA A 216 -9.74 -2.26 -9.73
CA ALA A 216 -8.87 -3.10 -10.56
C ALA A 216 -9.58 -3.56 -11.85
N LEU A 217 -10.84 -4.00 -11.75
CA LEU A 217 -11.63 -4.43 -12.90
C LEU A 217 -11.92 -3.28 -13.86
N LEU A 218 -12.11 -2.05 -13.35
CA LEU A 218 -12.31 -0.86 -14.16
C LEU A 218 -11.17 -0.64 -15.15
N LEU A 219 -9.93 -0.93 -14.79
CA LEU A 219 -8.77 -0.79 -15.69
C LEU A 219 -8.86 -1.68 -16.95
N MET A 220 -9.66 -2.73 -16.91
CA MET A 220 -9.93 -3.60 -18.05
C MET A 220 -11.03 -3.04 -19.00
N TYR A 221 -11.75 -2.02 -18.57
CA TYR A 221 -12.85 -1.40 -19.33
C TYR A 221 -12.63 0.08 -19.64
N ILE A 222 -11.84 0.78 -18.83
CA ILE A 222 -11.74 2.24 -18.82
C ILE A 222 -11.26 2.83 -20.14
N SER A 223 -10.47 2.08 -20.91
CA SER A 223 -9.99 2.51 -22.22
C SER A 223 -11.13 2.70 -23.22
N GLY A 224 -12.25 2.00 -23.05
CA GLY A 224 -13.38 1.97 -24.01
C GLY A 224 -13.05 1.28 -25.33
N ARG A 225 -11.90 0.60 -25.46
CA ARG A 225 -11.46 -0.07 -26.68
C ARG A 225 -12.29 -1.32 -27.00
N GLY A 226 -12.72 -2.04 -25.95
CA GLY A 226 -13.52 -3.27 -26.13
C GLY A 226 -12.73 -4.48 -26.63
N ASP A 227 -11.43 -4.34 -26.86
CA ASP A 227 -10.54 -5.36 -27.43
C ASP A 227 -9.77 -6.17 -26.38
N GLY A 228 -10.06 -5.98 -25.09
CA GLY A 228 -9.38 -6.66 -23.99
C GLY A 228 -8.07 -6.03 -23.52
N PHE A 229 -7.73 -4.84 -24.04
CA PHE A 229 -6.61 -4.06 -23.53
C PHE A 229 -6.85 -3.65 -22.08
N VAL A 230 -5.83 -3.76 -21.24
CA VAL A 230 -5.85 -3.37 -19.82
C VAL A 230 -5.04 -2.12 -19.63
N ALA A 231 -5.67 -1.05 -19.15
CA ALA A 231 -4.97 0.18 -18.79
C ALA A 231 -4.16 -0.03 -17.50
N ARG A 232 -3.00 0.60 -17.41
CA ARG A 232 -2.10 0.45 -16.25
C ARG A 232 -2.57 1.24 -15.03
N SER A 233 -3.18 2.41 -15.28
CA SER A 233 -3.74 3.31 -14.28
C SER A 233 -4.68 4.31 -14.96
N TYR A 234 -5.39 5.10 -14.17
CA TYR A 234 -6.07 6.30 -14.66
C TYR A 234 -5.95 7.44 -13.64
N ILE A 235 -6.12 8.66 -14.14
CA ILE A 235 -6.26 9.87 -13.36
C ILE A 235 -7.49 10.62 -13.84
N THR A 236 -7.92 11.59 -13.05
CA THR A 236 -8.95 12.56 -13.45
C THR A 236 -8.32 13.87 -13.94
N THR A 237 -9.10 14.69 -14.64
CA THR A 237 -8.66 16.02 -15.10
C THR A 237 -8.32 16.98 -13.96
N SER A 238 -8.71 16.68 -12.73
CA SER A 238 -8.36 17.46 -11.53
C SER A 238 -6.97 17.14 -10.97
N GLU A 239 -6.36 16.04 -11.43
CA GLU A 239 -5.07 15.57 -10.95
C GLU A 239 -3.94 16.04 -11.86
N ILE A 240 -2.72 16.04 -11.33
CA ILE A 240 -1.53 16.39 -12.10
C ILE A 240 -1.21 15.26 -13.08
N LEU A 241 -1.19 15.57 -14.37
CA LEU A 241 -0.77 14.62 -15.39
C LEU A 241 0.71 14.29 -15.22
N PRO A 242 1.08 13.00 -15.03
CA PRO A 242 2.48 12.61 -15.04
C PRO A 242 3.15 12.87 -16.39
N ASP A 243 4.39 13.38 -16.36
CA ASP A 243 5.13 13.71 -17.61
C ASP A 243 5.75 12.46 -18.28
N ASP A 244 5.74 11.31 -17.62
CA ASP A 244 6.23 10.05 -18.16
C ASP A 244 5.08 9.07 -18.48
N GLY A 245 5.14 8.42 -19.65
CA GLY A 245 4.14 7.50 -20.14
C GLY A 245 3.23 8.05 -21.24
N LEU A 246 2.46 7.17 -21.84
CA LEU A 246 1.41 7.52 -22.82
C LEU A 246 0.07 7.58 -22.09
N PHE A 247 -0.54 8.72 -22.12
CA PHE A 247 -1.85 8.95 -21.53
C PHE A 247 -2.88 9.32 -22.57
N TYR A 248 -4.10 8.85 -22.39
CA TYR A 248 -5.21 9.05 -23.32
C TYR A 248 -6.41 9.62 -22.58
N ARG A 249 -6.92 10.75 -23.07
CA ARG A 249 -8.17 11.34 -22.60
C ARG A 249 -9.33 10.85 -23.44
N LYS A 250 -10.41 10.47 -22.79
CA LYS A 250 -11.64 10.07 -23.46
C LYS A 250 -12.35 11.29 -24.06
N GLU A 251 -12.69 11.24 -25.36
CA GLU A 251 -13.38 12.29 -26.12
C GLU A 251 -14.46 11.65 -27.00
N GLY A 252 -15.66 11.42 -26.43
CA GLY A 252 -16.72 10.72 -27.12
C GLY A 252 -16.34 9.27 -27.43
N ASP A 253 -16.43 8.88 -28.69
CA ASP A 253 -16.11 7.53 -29.17
C ASP A 253 -14.61 7.29 -29.38
N TYR A 254 -13.78 8.26 -29.05
CA TYR A 254 -12.32 8.16 -29.19
C TYR A 254 -11.61 8.44 -27.88
N ALA A 255 -10.38 7.95 -27.78
CA ALA A 255 -9.42 8.40 -26.79
C ALA A 255 -8.23 9.05 -27.51
N VAL A 256 -7.83 10.22 -27.03
CA VAL A 256 -6.82 11.09 -27.67
C VAL A 256 -5.56 11.09 -26.80
N CYS A 257 -4.41 10.76 -27.41
CA CYS A 257 -3.14 10.79 -26.72
C CYS A 257 -2.78 12.22 -26.30
N VAL A 258 -2.67 12.44 -24.99
CA VAL A 258 -2.33 13.75 -24.44
C VAL A 258 -0.82 14.03 -24.49
N GLU A 259 -0.46 15.30 -24.40
CA GLU A 259 0.93 15.73 -24.46
C GLU A 259 1.67 15.37 -23.17
N THR A 260 2.71 14.53 -23.30
CA THR A 260 3.71 14.21 -22.28
C THR A 260 5.09 14.16 -22.94
N ARG A 261 6.16 14.08 -22.17
CA ARG A 261 7.50 13.87 -22.72
C ARG A 261 7.58 12.57 -23.52
N ALA A 262 6.96 11.51 -23.05
CA ALA A 262 6.95 10.20 -23.73
C ALA A 262 6.13 10.27 -25.03
N SER A 263 4.96 10.92 -25.04
CA SER A 263 4.12 11.03 -26.23
C SER A 263 4.77 11.89 -27.33
N LYS A 264 5.47 12.96 -26.95
CA LYS A 264 6.30 13.76 -27.88
C LYS A 264 7.40 12.92 -28.50
N ARG A 265 8.19 12.21 -27.67
CA ARG A 265 9.30 11.36 -28.14
C ARG A 265 8.84 10.27 -29.10
N LYS A 266 7.66 9.68 -28.85
CA LYS A 266 7.07 8.62 -29.66
C LYS A 266 6.20 9.14 -30.82
N ASN A 267 6.07 10.44 -31.00
CA ASN A 267 5.20 11.09 -31.99
C ASN A 267 3.74 10.62 -31.90
N MET A 268 3.21 10.57 -30.68
CA MET A 268 1.86 10.09 -30.38
C MET A 268 0.87 11.19 -30.05
N VAL A 269 1.33 12.41 -29.76
CA VAL A 269 0.47 13.54 -29.36
C VAL A 269 -0.68 13.74 -30.34
N GLY A 270 -1.90 13.78 -29.85
CA GLY A 270 -3.11 13.99 -30.63
C GLY A 270 -3.58 12.78 -31.45
N LYS A 271 -2.86 11.65 -31.43
CA LYS A 271 -3.35 10.43 -32.08
C LYS A 271 -4.59 9.90 -31.36
N LYS A 272 -5.55 9.46 -32.15
CA LYS A 272 -6.83 8.91 -31.72
C LYS A 272 -6.82 7.39 -31.82
N ILE A 273 -7.42 6.75 -30.84
CA ILE A 273 -7.76 5.33 -30.84
C ILE A 273 -9.25 5.18 -30.59
N ASP A 274 -9.86 4.11 -31.09
CA ASP A 274 -11.27 3.82 -30.84
C ASP A 274 -11.49 3.60 -29.33
N ALA A 275 -12.52 4.20 -28.80
CA ALA A 275 -12.96 4.12 -27.42
C ALA A 275 -14.50 4.12 -27.32
N SER A 276 -15.16 3.60 -28.36
CA SER A 276 -16.62 3.61 -28.52
C SER A 276 -17.35 2.61 -27.59
N THR A 277 -16.62 1.63 -27.02
CA THR A 277 -17.21 0.69 -26.05
C THR A 277 -17.48 1.41 -24.73
N PRO A 278 -18.74 1.43 -24.26
CA PRO A 278 -19.05 2.13 -23.01
C PRO A 278 -18.43 1.39 -21.80
N VAL A 279 -17.99 2.17 -20.83
CA VAL A 279 -17.61 1.63 -19.51
C VAL A 279 -18.88 1.16 -18.81
N PRO A 280 -18.93 -0.05 -18.22
CA PRO A 280 -20.08 -0.50 -17.44
C PRO A 280 -20.45 0.48 -16.34
N ASP A 281 -21.72 0.84 -16.19
CA ASP A 281 -22.17 1.87 -15.23
C ASP A 281 -21.75 1.57 -13.81
N ARG A 282 -21.81 0.32 -13.39
CA ARG A 282 -21.33 -0.13 -12.09
C ARG A 282 -19.86 0.27 -11.82
N LEU A 283 -18.99 0.07 -12.78
CA LEU A 283 -17.57 0.40 -12.64
C LEU A 283 -17.33 1.92 -12.76
N ALA A 284 -18.08 2.58 -13.63
CA ALA A 284 -18.01 4.02 -13.81
C ALA A 284 -18.47 4.80 -12.57
N GLU A 285 -19.29 4.19 -11.70
CA GLU A 285 -19.74 4.79 -10.45
C GLU A 285 -18.58 5.13 -9.51
N LEU A 286 -17.45 4.44 -9.60
CA LEU A 286 -16.24 4.76 -8.82
C LEU A 286 -15.76 6.20 -8.98
N TYR A 287 -15.84 6.76 -10.19
CA TYR A 287 -15.47 8.14 -10.44
C TYR A 287 -16.68 9.07 -10.59
N ARG A 288 -17.82 8.57 -11.04
CA ARG A 288 -19.05 9.36 -11.18
C ARG A 288 -19.62 9.78 -9.81
N SER A 289 -19.55 8.93 -8.79
CA SER A 289 -19.95 9.28 -7.41
C SER A 289 -19.10 10.39 -6.80
N GLU A 290 -17.89 10.59 -7.31
CA GLU A 290 -16.99 11.68 -6.94
C GLU A 290 -17.20 12.96 -7.80
N GLY A 291 -18.16 12.94 -8.73
CA GLY A 291 -18.53 14.08 -9.57
C GLY A 291 -17.78 14.18 -10.90
N PHE A 292 -17.05 13.15 -11.31
CA PHE A 292 -16.36 13.11 -12.60
C PHE A 292 -17.21 12.42 -13.67
N SER A 293 -17.07 12.88 -14.90
CA SER A 293 -17.68 12.28 -16.10
C SER A 293 -16.63 11.44 -16.86
N ASP A 294 -17.07 10.66 -17.82
CA ASP A 294 -16.17 9.86 -18.67
C ASP A 294 -15.12 10.75 -19.41
N SER A 295 -15.47 12.00 -19.74
CA SER A 295 -14.56 12.97 -20.37
C SER A 295 -13.50 13.54 -19.42
N ASP A 296 -13.68 13.34 -18.10
CA ASP A 296 -12.70 13.74 -17.11
C ASP A 296 -11.64 12.66 -16.86
N ILE A 297 -11.78 11.51 -17.49
CA ILE A 297 -10.87 10.38 -17.31
C ILE A 297 -9.71 10.45 -18.29
N ILE A 298 -8.50 10.26 -17.74
CA ILE A 298 -7.26 10.12 -18.51
C ILE A 298 -6.60 8.83 -18.06
N TYR A 299 -6.56 7.81 -18.91
CA TYR A 299 -5.95 6.54 -18.57
C TYR A 299 -4.53 6.40 -19.15
N LYS A 300 -3.71 5.60 -18.48
CA LYS A 300 -2.36 5.25 -18.95
C LYS A 300 -2.47 4.10 -19.95
N GLY A 301 -2.00 4.35 -21.16
CA GLY A 301 -2.16 3.48 -22.32
C GLY A 301 -1.01 2.50 -22.56
N ASP A 302 -0.36 2.07 -21.50
CA ASP A 302 0.58 0.95 -21.48
C ASP A 302 0.16 -0.06 -20.41
N THR A 303 0.71 -1.23 -20.43
CA THR A 303 0.49 -2.30 -19.45
C THR A 303 1.77 -3.10 -19.26
N SER A 304 1.78 -4.04 -18.31
CA SER A 304 2.92 -4.93 -18.06
C SER A 304 2.45 -6.32 -17.64
N SER A 305 3.30 -7.32 -17.83
CA SER A 305 2.98 -8.73 -17.56
C SER A 305 2.76 -9.03 -16.08
N ASP A 306 3.47 -8.35 -15.19
CA ASP A 306 3.32 -8.46 -13.75
C ASP A 306 1.94 -7.96 -13.29
N GLU A 307 1.48 -6.81 -13.80
CA GLU A 307 0.15 -6.30 -13.50
C GLU A 307 -0.96 -7.21 -14.04
N ILE A 308 -0.85 -7.67 -15.29
CA ILE A 308 -1.82 -8.61 -15.86
C ILE A 308 -1.93 -9.89 -15.02
N THR A 309 -0.80 -10.39 -14.50
CA THR A 309 -0.79 -11.55 -13.60
C THR A 309 -1.57 -11.28 -12.31
N ALA A 310 -1.39 -10.11 -11.70
CA ALA A 310 -2.14 -9.70 -10.51
C ALA A 310 -3.64 -9.56 -10.80
N HIS A 311 -4.01 -8.96 -11.95
CA HIS A 311 -5.41 -8.86 -12.38
C HIS A 311 -6.07 -10.24 -12.55
N PHE A 312 -5.42 -11.19 -13.23
CA PHE A 312 -5.98 -12.55 -13.38
C PHE A 312 -6.14 -13.27 -12.05
N ALA A 313 -5.19 -13.11 -11.13
CA ALA A 313 -5.31 -13.66 -9.78
C ALA A 313 -6.50 -13.03 -9.03
N ALA A 314 -6.65 -11.71 -9.09
CA ALA A 314 -7.78 -11.02 -8.46
C ALA A 314 -9.13 -11.44 -9.06
N MET A 315 -9.24 -11.58 -10.37
CA MET A 315 -10.45 -12.07 -11.04
C MET A 315 -10.82 -13.49 -10.60
N TYR A 316 -9.83 -14.37 -10.46
CA TYR A 316 -10.07 -15.73 -9.97
C TYR A 316 -10.68 -15.73 -8.56
N PHE A 317 -10.07 -14.97 -7.64
CA PHE A 317 -10.58 -14.90 -6.26
C PHE A 317 -11.93 -14.19 -6.19
N ALA A 318 -12.14 -13.13 -6.94
CA ALA A 318 -13.42 -12.43 -6.98
C ALA A 318 -14.55 -13.33 -7.52
N HIS A 319 -14.31 -14.06 -8.60
CA HIS A 319 -15.25 -15.06 -9.11
C HIS A 319 -15.63 -16.10 -8.04
N LYS A 320 -14.68 -16.53 -7.21
CA LYS A 320 -14.92 -17.55 -6.16
C LYS A 320 -15.57 -17.02 -4.90
N ILE A 321 -15.25 -15.79 -4.50
CA ILE A 321 -15.61 -15.23 -3.19
C ILE A 321 -16.78 -14.24 -3.30
N LEU A 322 -16.79 -13.38 -4.31
CA LEU A 322 -17.79 -12.33 -4.48
C LEU A 322 -18.86 -12.71 -5.52
N GLY A 323 -18.45 -13.38 -6.60
CA GLY A 323 -19.32 -13.73 -7.74
C GLY A 323 -20.54 -14.57 -7.39
N PRO A 324 -20.47 -15.55 -6.47
CA PRO A 324 -21.64 -16.37 -6.14
C PRO A 324 -22.87 -15.57 -5.64
N ASP A 325 -22.63 -14.45 -4.98
CA ASP A 325 -23.67 -13.58 -4.44
C ASP A 325 -23.96 -12.37 -5.34
N ASP A 326 -23.20 -12.18 -6.43
CA ASP A 326 -23.26 -11.02 -7.31
C ASP A 326 -23.11 -11.41 -8.79
N PRO A 327 -24.19 -11.88 -9.43
CA PRO A 327 -24.16 -12.35 -10.83
C PRO A 327 -23.75 -11.27 -11.83
N GLU A 328 -24.03 -9.97 -11.57
CA GLU A 328 -23.61 -8.87 -12.44
C GLU A 328 -22.10 -8.72 -12.42
N LEU A 329 -21.52 -8.72 -11.22
CA LEU A 329 -20.06 -8.66 -11.06
C LEU A 329 -19.39 -9.86 -11.72
N ASP A 330 -19.96 -11.05 -11.54
CA ASP A 330 -19.42 -12.28 -12.13
C ASP A 330 -19.44 -12.26 -13.67
N ASP A 331 -20.50 -11.73 -14.27
CA ASP A 331 -20.56 -11.55 -15.72
C ASP A 331 -19.49 -10.56 -16.22
N LEU A 332 -19.27 -9.46 -15.50
CA LEU A 332 -18.19 -8.51 -15.81
C LEU A 332 -16.81 -9.17 -15.74
N ILE A 333 -16.56 -9.98 -14.69
CA ILE A 333 -15.30 -10.73 -14.52
C ILE A 333 -15.08 -11.67 -15.70
N GLN A 334 -16.09 -12.45 -16.07
CA GLN A 334 -15.98 -13.43 -17.13
C GLN A 334 -15.75 -12.76 -18.51
N ARG A 335 -16.43 -11.65 -18.78
CA ARG A 335 -16.23 -10.89 -20.02
C ARG A 335 -14.82 -10.29 -20.08
N ALA A 336 -14.36 -9.63 -19.01
CA ALA A 336 -13.00 -9.09 -18.94
C ALA A 336 -11.94 -10.17 -19.13
N THR A 337 -12.05 -11.28 -18.38
CA THR A 337 -11.12 -12.41 -18.51
C THR A 337 -11.03 -12.93 -19.93
N ARG A 338 -12.18 -13.15 -20.58
CA ARG A 338 -12.24 -13.70 -21.94
C ARG A 338 -11.64 -12.73 -22.96
N SER A 339 -12.02 -11.44 -22.91
CA SER A 339 -11.54 -10.46 -23.87
C SER A 339 -10.04 -10.20 -23.71
N THR A 340 -9.52 -10.13 -22.49
CA THR A 340 -8.08 -9.94 -22.27
C THR A 340 -7.25 -11.16 -22.69
N MET A 341 -7.73 -12.37 -22.40
CA MET A 341 -7.05 -13.58 -22.89
C MET A 341 -7.07 -13.67 -24.43
N GLN A 342 -8.18 -13.30 -25.06
CA GLN A 342 -8.28 -13.25 -26.52
C GLN A 342 -7.31 -12.19 -27.09
N HIS A 343 -7.25 -11.01 -26.51
CA HIS A 343 -6.30 -9.94 -26.89
C HIS A 343 -4.86 -10.46 -26.87
N ILE A 344 -4.44 -11.12 -25.79
CA ILE A 344 -3.08 -11.68 -25.64
C ILE A 344 -2.80 -12.70 -26.74
N VAL A 345 -3.73 -13.61 -27.04
CA VAL A 345 -3.56 -14.63 -28.07
C VAL A 345 -3.48 -14.02 -29.47
N GLU A 346 -4.39 -13.09 -29.81
CA GLU A 346 -4.44 -12.43 -31.12
C GLU A 346 -3.23 -11.56 -31.41
N HIS A 347 -2.57 -11.02 -30.36
CA HIS A 347 -1.35 -10.24 -30.47
C HIS A 347 -0.05 -11.08 -30.29
N GLY A 348 -0.14 -12.40 -30.47
CA GLY A 348 1.03 -13.28 -30.43
C GLY A 348 1.69 -13.39 -29.06
N PHE A 349 0.90 -13.30 -27.99
CA PHE A 349 1.31 -13.29 -26.58
C PHE A 349 2.06 -12.00 -26.17
N GLU A 350 1.83 -10.92 -26.89
CA GLU A 350 2.22 -9.57 -26.49
C GLU A 350 1.04 -8.82 -25.89
N LEU A 351 1.31 -7.71 -25.18
CA LEU A 351 0.30 -6.97 -24.40
C LEU A 351 -0.10 -5.63 -25.05
N TRP A 352 0.36 -5.32 -26.22
CA TRP A 352 0.08 -4.09 -26.97
C TRP A 352 -0.59 -4.31 -28.31
#